data_c55de989fc7a182d6c1321f681e71d5d
#
_entry.id   c55de989fc7a182d6c1321f681e71d5d
#
_cell.length_a   1.000
_cell.length_b   1.000
_cell.length_c   1.000
_cell.angle_alpha   90.00
_cell.angle_beta   90.00
_cell.angle_gamma   90.00
#
_symmetry.space_group_name_H-M   'P 1'
#
loop_
_entity.id
_entity.type
_entity.pdbx_description
1 polymer ?
#
loop_
_entity_poly.entity_id
_entity_poly.type
_entity_poly.pdbx_seq_one_letter_code
_entity_poly.pdbx_strand_id
1 'polypeptide(L)'
;MSGLAAAVRLSMFGQKVLLLEKHNAAGGLNSFYARGNRKYDVGLHALTNWVPEGAKGTPLTKLLRQLRIKREELDLCPQLGSLIKMGGKELRLNNQFQDLVEDVAAVFPRSIDQFKALDHYISSLDETSLEGQGGSARALLDEKLSDPLLRDMLLLPTCFYGSALENDIEVSQFAIMWRSLFKEGFARPFIGVRQVIRLLLDRCREHQVDRRMKCGVKQIVVRNTRAVALILDDGTEVTTDKIYSSAGAVETQRLRSDCSPQVAQSEIGRLGYLETISTYKPDDFSKFSWRETIIFFCDEERFNYQSPKSLVDPKSGVICIPNNYSYGSGRSLDEGWLRVTALANHDEWCRLPESEYLDQKTNWLNQLNRVARNHLKPIADAVHDGALTSTDVFTPRTVRKYTGHLNGAIYGSPVKRRDGRTDLENLFIIGTDQGFLGVTGAMLSGISMANLHGLKE
;
A
#
# COMPACT_ATOMS: atom_id res chain seq x y z
N MET A 1 -8.19 2.30 -6.66
CA MET A 1 -7.85 3.72 -6.49
C MET A 1 -7.41 4.39 -7.79
N SER A 2 -6.40 3.85 -8.48
CA SER A 2 -5.89 4.42 -9.75
C SER A 2 -6.94 4.52 -10.85
N GLY A 3 -7.72 3.45 -11.08
CA GLY A 3 -8.81 3.47 -12.07
C GLY A 3 -9.88 4.52 -11.77
N LEU A 4 -10.28 4.68 -10.50
CA LEU A 4 -11.21 5.73 -10.09
C LEU A 4 -10.64 7.13 -10.36
N ALA A 5 -9.39 7.37 -9.97
CA ALA A 5 -8.73 8.66 -10.18
C ALA A 5 -8.53 9.00 -11.67
N ALA A 6 -8.15 8.01 -12.48
CA ALA A 6 -8.06 8.15 -13.94
C ALA A 6 -9.43 8.46 -14.56
N ALA A 7 -10.48 7.73 -14.15
CA ALA A 7 -11.83 7.92 -14.64
C ALA A 7 -12.36 9.33 -14.34
N VAL A 8 -12.20 9.79 -13.10
CA VAL A 8 -12.55 11.19 -12.72
C VAL A 8 -11.78 12.17 -13.60
N ARG A 9 -10.45 11.97 -13.73
CA ARG A 9 -9.61 12.91 -14.46
C ARG A 9 -9.99 13.01 -15.94
N LEU A 10 -10.21 11.89 -16.62
CA LEU A 10 -10.61 11.87 -18.03
C LEU A 10 -12.01 12.48 -18.25
N SER A 11 -12.98 12.11 -17.41
CA SER A 11 -14.36 12.61 -17.53
C SER A 11 -14.48 14.11 -17.28
N MET A 12 -13.65 14.69 -16.39
CA MET A 12 -13.57 16.14 -16.18
C MET A 12 -13.21 16.93 -17.46
N PHE A 13 -12.61 16.26 -18.46
CA PHE A 13 -12.25 16.84 -19.75
C PHE A 13 -13.13 16.33 -20.89
N GLY A 14 -14.35 15.88 -20.59
CA GLY A 14 -15.34 15.50 -21.58
C GLY A 14 -15.15 14.15 -22.25
N GLN A 15 -14.18 13.34 -21.78
CA GLN A 15 -14.01 11.98 -22.30
C GLN A 15 -15.16 11.08 -21.82
N LYS A 16 -15.69 10.24 -22.71
CA LYS A 16 -16.61 9.17 -22.34
C LYS A 16 -15.83 8.05 -21.66
N VAL A 17 -16.14 7.78 -20.39
CA VAL A 17 -15.39 6.81 -19.56
C VAL A 17 -16.31 5.70 -19.10
N LEU A 18 -15.92 4.45 -19.38
CA LEU A 18 -16.47 3.24 -18.79
C LEU A 18 -15.48 2.69 -17.76
N LEU A 19 -15.88 2.60 -16.49
CA LEU A 19 -15.12 2.04 -15.40
C LEU A 19 -15.64 0.66 -15.02
N LEU A 20 -14.82 -0.37 -15.22
CA LEU A 20 -15.15 -1.76 -14.95
C LEU A 20 -14.47 -2.23 -13.64
N GLU A 21 -15.22 -2.88 -12.77
CA GLU A 21 -14.73 -3.48 -11.54
C GLU A 21 -15.29 -4.89 -11.37
N LYS A 22 -14.42 -5.89 -11.30
CA LYS A 22 -14.79 -7.30 -11.13
C LYS A 22 -15.44 -7.57 -9.75
N HIS A 23 -14.98 -6.86 -8.73
CA HIS A 23 -15.47 -7.02 -7.37
C HIS A 23 -16.76 -6.22 -7.12
N ASN A 24 -17.43 -6.50 -6.00
CA ASN A 24 -18.60 -5.74 -5.55
C ASN A 24 -18.24 -4.45 -4.80
N ALA A 25 -16.98 -4.27 -4.44
CA ALA A 25 -16.45 -3.09 -3.77
C ALA A 25 -15.29 -2.49 -4.55
N ALA A 26 -15.25 -1.18 -4.67
CA ALA A 26 -14.17 -0.46 -5.33
C ALA A 26 -12.95 -0.32 -4.41
N GLY A 27 -11.76 -0.16 -5.01
CA GLY A 27 -10.53 0.18 -4.28
C GLY A 27 -9.41 -0.85 -4.36
N GLY A 28 -9.68 -2.08 -4.81
CA GLY A 28 -8.69 -3.16 -4.88
C GLY A 28 -8.12 -3.51 -3.50
N LEU A 29 -6.81 -3.56 -3.35
CA LEU A 29 -6.15 -3.79 -2.05
C LEU A 29 -6.35 -2.64 -1.05
N ASN A 30 -6.81 -1.47 -1.50
CA ASN A 30 -7.19 -0.36 -0.63
C ASN A 30 -8.72 -0.25 -0.47
N SER A 31 -9.43 -1.38 -0.50
CA SER A 31 -10.87 -1.47 -0.31
C SER A 31 -11.23 -1.69 1.16
N PHE A 32 -12.48 -2.05 1.39
CA PHE A 32 -12.99 -2.46 2.69
C PHE A 32 -13.99 -3.60 2.51
N TYR A 33 -14.25 -4.32 3.60
CA TYR A 33 -15.30 -5.34 3.66
C TYR A 33 -16.07 -5.23 4.97
N ALA A 34 -17.25 -5.83 5.00
CA ALA A 34 -18.08 -5.92 6.19
C ALA A 34 -18.16 -7.36 6.70
N ARG A 35 -18.10 -7.54 8.02
CA ARG A 35 -18.34 -8.80 8.70
C ARG A 35 -19.20 -8.52 9.94
N GLY A 36 -20.44 -8.98 9.90
CA GLY A 36 -21.44 -8.51 10.87
C GLY A 36 -21.62 -7.00 10.77
N ASN A 37 -21.63 -6.32 11.89
CA ASN A 37 -21.77 -4.86 11.94
C ASN A 37 -20.44 -4.09 11.79
N ARG A 38 -19.30 -4.80 11.69
CA ARG A 38 -17.98 -4.17 11.58
C ARG A 38 -17.57 -3.97 10.12
N LYS A 39 -16.88 -2.87 9.87
CA LYS A 39 -16.25 -2.55 8.59
C LYS A 39 -14.74 -2.51 8.77
N TYR A 40 -14.07 -3.35 8.03
CA TYR A 40 -12.62 -3.53 8.06
C TYR A 40 -12.00 -2.90 6.81
N ASP A 41 -11.02 -2.01 7.00
CA ASP A 41 -10.19 -1.53 5.89
C ASP A 41 -9.23 -2.64 5.46
N VAL A 42 -9.05 -2.84 4.17
CA VAL A 42 -8.03 -3.72 3.60
C VAL A 42 -6.79 -2.90 3.34
N GLY A 43 -5.62 -3.34 3.83
CA GLY A 43 -4.32 -2.74 3.50
C GLY A 43 -4.06 -1.30 3.95
N LEU A 44 -5.04 -0.60 4.57
CA LEU A 44 -4.81 0.76 5.06
C LEU A 44 -4.36 0.75 6.53
N HIS A 45 -3.06 0.88 6.75
CA HIS A 45 -2.51 1.26 8.05
C HIS A 45 -2.52 2.79 8.20
N ALA A 46 -1.98 3.47 7.19
CA ALA A 46 -1.91 4.93 7.09
C ALA A 46 -2.07 5.40 5.65
N LEU A 47 -2.52 6.62 5.48
CA LEU A 47 -2.32 7.39 4.25
C LEU A 47 -0.99 8.12 4.41
N THR A 48 -0.05 7.85 3.51
CA THR A 48 1.26 8.52 3.45
C THR A 48 1.15 9.88 2.75
N ASN A 49 2.23 10.66 2.70
CA ASN A 49 2.25 12.01 2.14
C ASN A 49 1.39 13.02 2.91
N TRP A 50 1.22 12.81 4.22
CA TRP A 50 0.55 13.81 5.03
C TRP A 50 1.42 15.06 5.17
N VAL A 51 0.77 16.20 5.03
CA VAL A 51 1.38 17.52 5.29
C VAL A 51 0.38 18.38 6.03
N PRO A 52 0.84 19.37 6.83
CA PRO A 52 -0.05 20.29 7.53
C PRO A 52 -0.93 21.07 6.57
N GLU A 53 -1.99 21.65 7.10
CA GLU A 53 -2.86 22.55 6.35
C GLU A 53 -2.05 23.75 5.84
N GLY A 54 -2.40 24.22 4.64
CA GLY A 54 -1.69 25.31 3.98
C GLY A 54 -0.43 24.92 3.21
N ALA A 55 0.10 23.70 3.36
CA ALA A 55 1.22 23.22 2.54
C ALA A 55 0.87 23.22 1.05
N LYS A 56 1.84 23.65 0.22
CA LYS A 56 1.68 23.76 -1.25
C LYS A 56 2.73 22.92 -1.97
N GLY A 57 2.41 22.49 -3.19
CA GLY A 57 3.37 21.84 -4.08
C GLY A 57 3.67 20.38 -3.75
N THR A 58 3.03 19.79 -2.72
CA THR A 58 3.24 18.40 -2.31
C THR A 58 2.41 17.43 -3.15
N PRO A 59 2.75 16.11 -3.19
CA PRO A 59 1.98 15.11 -3.90
C PRO A 59 0.50 15.11 -3.54
N LEU A 60 0.16 15.15 -2.25
CA LEU A 60 -1.23 15.18 -1.79
C LEU A 60 -1.96 16.44 -2.27
N THR A 61 -1.37 17.61 -2.14
CA THR A 61 -2.03 18.86 -2.56
C THR A 61 -2.20 18.97 -4.07
N LYS A 62 -1.23 18.44 -4.85
CA LYS A 62 -1.35 18.32 -6.32
C LYS A 62 -2.49 17.39 -6.72
N LEU A 63 -2.59 16.23 -6.07
CA LEU A 63 -3.65 15.24 -6.28
C LEU A 63 -5.03 15.84 -6.01
N LEU A 64 -5.23 16.43 -4.85
CA LEU A 64 -6.50 17.01 -4.44
C LEU A 64 -6.97 18.09 -5.42
N ARG A 65 -6.05 18.97 -5.83
CA ARG A 65 -6.34 20.02 -6.82
C ARG A 65 -6.78 19.42 -8.17
N GLN A 66 -6.11 18.36 -8.63
CA GLN A 66 -6.41 17.72 -9.92
C GLN A 66 -7.75 16.98 -9.92
N LEU A 67 -8.19 16.46 -8.77
CA LEU A 67 -9.48 15.80 -8.61
C LEU A 67 -10.58 16.72 -8.08
N ARG A 68 -10.28 18.03 -7.84
CA ARG A 68 -11.19 19.01 -7.25
C ARG A 68 -11.79 18.54 -5.93
N ILE A 69 -10.99 17.88 -5.11
CA ILE A 69 -11.34 17.45 -3.77
C ILE A 69 -10.76 18.47 -2.79
N LYS A 70 -11.57 18.97 -1.88
CA LYS A 70 -11.09 19.83 -0.79
C LYS A 70 -10.43 18.97 0.28
N ARG A 71 -9.39 19.50 0.92
CA ARG A 71 -8.65 18.77 1.95
C ARG A 71 -9.54 18.34 3.12
N GLU A 72 -10.45 19.22 3.52
CA GLU A 72 -11.38 18.99 4.62
C GLU A 72 -12.31 17.80 4.36
N GLU A 73 -12.62 17.51 3.09
CA GLU A 73 -13.44 16.36 2.69
C GLU A 73 -12.75 15.02 3.02
N LEU A 74 -11.42 15.00 3.10
CA LEU A 74 -10.67 13.78 3.48
C LEU A 74 -10.75 13.45 4.96
N ASP A 75 -11.04 14.44 5.81
CA ASP A 75 -11.09 14.29 7.28
C ASP A 75 -9.84 13.59 7.83
N LEU A 76 -8.66 14.11 7.44
CA LEU A 76 -7.37 13.51 7.75
C LEU A 76 -6.96 13.79 9.19
N CYS A 77 -6.73 12.73 9.93
CA CYS A 77 -6.27 12.73 11.30
C CYS A 77 -4.79 12.30 11.34
N PRO A 78 -3.85 13.17 11.75
CA PRO A 78 -2.43 12.82 11.79
C PRO A 78 -2.12 11.76 12.85
N GLN A 79 -1.04 11.02 12.65
CA GLN A 79 -0.55 10.07 13.64
C GLN A 79 -0.11 10.77 14.93
N LEU A 80 -0.18 10.05 16.06
CA LEU A 80 0.39 10.53 17.32
C LEU A 80 1.90 10.25 17.41
N GLY A 81 2.35 9.12 16.86
CA GLY A 81 3.76 8.77 16.76
C GLY A 81 3.96 7.32 16.33
N SER A 82 4.98 7.08 15.53
CA SER A 82 5.39 5.74 15.07
C SER A 82 6.86 5.51 15.37
N LEU A 83 7.28 4.24 15.34
CA LEU A 83 8.64 3.82 15.66
C LEU A 83 9.19 2.84 14.63
N ILE A 84 10.51 2.87 14.47
CA ILE A 84 11.29 1.80 13.83
C ILE A 84 12.09 1.13 14.92
N LYS A 85 11.91 -0.18 15.14
CA LYS A 85 12.57 -0.96 16.19
C LYS A 85 13.41 -2.07 15.58
N MET A 86 14.72 -2.07 15.83
CA MET A 86 15.62 -3.12 15.37
C MET A 86 16.93 -3.11 16.18
N GLY A 87 17.50 -4.29 16.47
CA GLY A 87 18.78 -4.42 17.13
C GLY A 87 18.83 -3.73 18.51
N GLY A 88 17.71 -3.72 19.24
CA GLY A 88 17.59 -3.04 20.55
C GLY A 88 17.61 -1.50 20.46
N LYS A 89 17.50 -0.94 19.25
CA LYS A 89 17.45 0.51 18.99
C LYS A 89 16.10 0.91 18.47
N GLU A 90 15.72 2.17 18.73
CA GLU A 90 14.46 2.76 18.28
C GLU A 90 14.73 4.10 17.59
N LEU A 91 14.00 4.37 16.50
CA LEU A 91 13.97 5.65 15.80
C LEU A 91 12.51 6.11 15.69
N ARG A 92 12.23 7.37 16.01
CA ARG A 92 10.90 7.96 15.81
C ARG A 92 10.61 8.16 14.33
N LEU A 93 9.42 7.81 13.94
CA LEU A 93 8.88 8.03 12.60
C LEU A 93 7.61 8.89 12.71
N ASN A 94 7.81 10.12 13.17
CA ASN A 94 6.75 11.09 13.38
C ASN A 94 6.51 11.93 12.12
N ASN A 95 5.47 12.78 12.16
CA ASN A 95 5.22 13.77 11.10
C ASN A 95 6.16 15.00 11.19
N GLN A 96 7.27 14.85 11.90
CA GLN A 96 8.34 15.83 12.04
C GLN A 96 9.66 15.11 11.72
N PHE A 97 10.19 15.32 10.52
CA PHE A 97 11.44 14.69 10.08
C PHE A 97 12.62 15.00 11.00
N GLN A 98 12.60 16.16 11.66
CA GLN A 98 13.63 16.55 12.60
C GLN A 98 13.78 15.57 13.77
N ASP A 99 12.67 14.96 14.23
CA ASP A 99 12.72 13.93 15.29
C ASP A 99 13.58 12.73 14.88
N LEU A 100 13.45 12.28 13.62
CA LEU A 100 14.29 11.20 13.07
C LEU A 100 15.76 11.63 12.98
N VAL A 101 16.05 12.88 12.56
CA VAL A 101 17.42 13.41 12.49
C VAL A 101 18.07 13.42 13.88
N GLU A 102 17.34 13.84 14.91
CA GLU A 102 17.79 13.85 16.32
C GLU A 102 18.05 12.44 16.83
N ASP A 103 17.16 11.50 16.55
CA ASP A 103 17.35 10.11 16.95
C ASP A 103 18.55 9.47 16.25
N VAL A 104 18.75 9.72 14.95
CA VAL A 104 19.95 9.26 14.26
C VAL A 104 21.21 9.86 14.86
N ALA A 105 21.20 11.15 15.23
CA ALA A 105 22.34 11.79 15.88
C ALA A 105 22.64 11.16 17.27
N ALA A 106 21.61 10.82 18.03
CA ALA A 106 21.76 10.25 19.37
C ALA A 106 22.16 8.76 19.32
N VAL A 107 21.53 7.97 18.42
CA VAL A 107 21.68 6.51 18.36
C VAL A 107 22.85 6.09 17.49
N PHE A 108 23.15 6.85 16.43
CA PHE A 108 24.20 6.61 15.43
C PHE A 108 25.12 7.84 15.23
N PRO A 109 25.79 8.36 16.28
CA PRO A 109 26.50 9.64 16.21
C PRO A 109 27.62 9.69 15.16
N ARG A 110 28.18 8.53 14.76
CA ARG A 110 29.19 8.45 13.69
C ARG A 110 28.60 8.52 12.28
N SER A 111 27.29 8.36 12.12
CA SER A 111 26.60 8.28 10.82
C SER A 111 25.73 9.51 10.53
N ILE A 112 25.59 10.48 11.45
CA ILE A 112 24.66 11.60 11.27
C ILE A 112 24.99 12.47 10.04
N ASP A 113 26.25 12.73 9.77
CA ASP A 113 26.64 13.55 8.61
C ASP A 113 26.39 12.80 7.31
N GLN A 114 26.64 11.49 7.29
CA GLN A 114 26.29 10.60 6.16
C GLN A 114 24.79 10.56 5.93
N PHE A 115 23.98 10.48 7.01
CA PHE A 115 22.51 10.50 6.92
C PHE A 115 22.00 11.82 6.35
N LYS A 116 22.53 12.96 6.78
CA LYS A 116 22.17 14.28 6.23
C LYS A 116 22.55 14.40 4.75
N ALA A 117 23.72 13.90 4.37
CA ALA A 117 24.15 13.87 2.97
C ALA A 117 23.26 12.96 2.11
N LEU A 118 22.85 11.80 2.65
CA LEU A 118 21.90 10.90 2.02
C LEU A 118 20.53 11.59 1.81
N ASP A 119 19.98 12.26 2.85
CA ASP A 119 18.72 13.00 2.72
C ASP A 119 18.80 14.08 1.63
N HIS A 120 19.92 14.83 1.58
CA HIS A 120 20.13 15.82 0.54
C HIS A 120 20.17 15.18 -0.86
N TYR A 121 20.90 14.08 -1.01
CA TYR A 121 20.98 13.35 -2.27
C TYR A 121 19.61 12.85 -2.73
N ILE A 122 18.87 12.15 -1.86
CA ILE A 122 17.54 11.61 -2.20
C ILE A 122 16.56 12.75 -2.54
N SER A 123 16.61 13.87 -1.80
CA SER A 123 15.76 15.03 -2.05
C SER A 123 16.08 15.75 -3.38
N SER A 124 17.24 15.52 -3.99
CA SER A 124 17.62 16.05 -5.29
C SER A 124 17.13 15.20 -6.47
N LEU A 125 16.67 13.98 -6.22
CA LEU A 125 16.19 13.08 -7.26
C LEU A 125 14.79 13.50 -7.75
N ASP A 126 14.57 13.43 -9.07
CA ASP A 126 13.22 13.55 -9.63
C ASP A 126 12.47 12.21 -9.49
N GLU A 127 11.77 12.05 -8.39
CA GLU A 127 10.98 10.86 -8.07
C GLU A 127 9.80 10.63 -9.02
N THR A 128 9.41 11.69 -9.78
CA THR A 128 8.30 11.65 -10.74
C THR A 128 8.75 11.38 -12.17
N SER A 129 10.04 11.29 -12.44
CA SER A 129 10.59 10.99 -13.76
C SER A 129 9.99 9.70 -14.33
N LEU A 130 9.58 9.76 -15.58
CA LEU A 130 9.06 8.61 -16.33
C LEU A 130 10.15 7.60 -16.72
N GLU A 131 11.40 8.05 -16.77
CA GLU A 131 12.55 7.17 -17.05
C GLU A 131 12.99 6.40 -15.80
N GLY A 132 12.72 6.95 -14.60
CA GLY A 132 13.22 6.43 -13.33
C GLY A 132 14.71 6.66 -13.15
N GLN A 133 15.24 6.36 -11.96
CA GLN A 133 16.67 6.40 -11.69
C GLN A 133 17.31 5.03 -11.91
N GLY A 134 16.50 3.97 -11.81
CA GLY A 134 17.01 2.60 -11.78
C GLY A 134 17.87 2.31 -10.54
N GLY A 135 18.41 1.09 -10.49
CA GLY A 135 19.38 0.70 -9.46
C GLY A 135 18.74 0.26 -8.14
N SER A 136 19.60 -0.18 -7.23
CA SER A 136 19.29 -0.76 -5.93
C SER A 136 19.42 0.28 -4.84
N ALA A 137 18.36 0.49 -4.05
CA ALA A 137 18.43 1.36 -2.88
C ALA A 137 19.30 0.75 -1.77
N ARG A 138 19.35 -0.58 -1.64
CA ARG A 138 20.29 -1.23 -0.72
C ARG A 138 21.72 -0.91 -1.08
N ALA A 139 22.09 -1.02 -2.36
CA ALA A 139 23.44 -0.66 -2.83
C ALA A 139 23.74 0.83 -2.60
N LEU A 140 22.76 1.71 -2.84
CA LEU A 140 22.90 3.14 -2.55
C LEU A 140 23.16 3.39 -1.06
N LEU A 141 22.41 2.72 -0.17
CA LEU A 141 22.60 2.84 1.27
C LEU A 141 23.94 2.26 1.71
N ASP A 142 24.38 1.14 1.11
CA ASP A 142 25.69 0.54 1.38
C ASP A 142 26.85 1.48 0.99
N GLU A 143 26.69 2.26 -0.07
CA GLU A 143 27.65 3.28 -0.49
C GLU A 143 27.65 4.51 0.44
N LYS A 144 26.45 4.98 0.84
CA LYS A 144 26.30 6.28 1.51
C LYS A 144 26.40 6.23 3.04
N LEU A 145 26.09 5.10 3.65
CA LEU A 145 26.06 4.92 5.11
C LEU A 145 27.01 3.81 5.53
N SER A 146 27.85 4.07 6.53
CA SER A 146 28.77 3.07 7.05
C SER A 146 28.14 2.08 8.03
N ASP A 147 27.09 2.50 8.78
CA ASP A 147 26.45 1.67 9.79
C ASP A 147 25.40 0.72 9.18
N PRO A 148 25.57 -0.61 9.26
CA PRO A 148 24.67 -1.58 8.66
C PRO A 148 23.30 -1.64 9.33
N LEU A 149 23.21 -1.39 10.64
CA LEU A 149 21.94 -1.39 11.35
C LEU A 149 21.09 -0.18 10.92
N LEU A 150 21.68 1.01 10.79
CA LEU A 150 20.97 2.18 10.29
C LEU A 150 20.43 1.97 8.87
N ARG A 151 21.22 1.35 7.98
CA ARG A 151 20.75 0.99 6.62
C ARG A 151 19.51 0.11 6.66
N ASP A 152 19.56 -0.96 7.45
CA ASP A 152 18.46 -1.90 7.59
C ASP A 152 17.22 -1.24 8.25
N MET A 153 17.41 -0.37 9.25
CA MET A 153 16.31 0.40 9.86
C MET A 153 15.63 1.37 8.87
N LEU A 154 16.37 1.93 7.92
CA LEU A 154 15.79 2.81 6.89
C LEU A 154 15.08 2.02 5.77
N LEU A 155 15.58 0.84 5.43
CA LEU A 155 14.94 -0.04 4.46
C LEU A 155 13.65 -0.68 4.98
N LEU A 156 13.58 -1.00 6.25
CA LEU A 156 12.47 -1.71 6.87
C LEU A 156 11.10 -1.08 6.56
N PRO A 157 10.81 0.20 6.89
CA PRO A 157 9.52 0.81 6.55
C PRO A 157 9.32 1.00 5.04
N THR A 158 10.37 1.29 4.27
CA THR A 158 10.26 1.53 2.84
C THR A 158 9.96 0.25 2.06
N CYS A 159 10.52 -0.88 2.48
CA CYS A 159 10.21 -2.19 1.91
C CYS A 159 8.78 -2.62 2.24
N PHE A 160 8.38 -2.60 3.52
CA PHE A 160 7.04 -3.03 3.93
C PHE A 160 5.92 -2.17 3.33
N TYR A 161 6.19 -0.91 3.01
CA TYR A 161 5.17 -0.01 2.45
C TYR A 161 5.29 0.22 0.94
N GLY A 162 6.29 -0.37 0.27
CA GLY A 162 6.44 -0.06 -1.14
C GLY A 162 7.17 -1.06 -2.04
N SER A 163 7.93 -2.02 -1.52
CA SER A 163 8.76 -2.83 -2.40
C SER A 163 8.09 -4.10 -2.91
N ALA A 164 8.23 -4.33 -4.23
CA ALA A 164 7.97 -5.61 -4.88
C ALA A 164 9.25 -6.46 -5.06
N LEU A 165 10.42 -5.92 -4.71
CA LEU A 165 11.73 -6.59 -4.81
C LEU A 165 12.08 -7.25 -3.48
N GLU A 166 12.59 -8.48 -3.55
CA GLU A 166 13.12 -9.16 -2.37
C GLU A 166 14.43 -8.48 -1.93
N ASN A 167 14.52 -8.20 -0.63
CA ASN A 167 15.66 -7.58 0.05
C ASN A 167 16.10 -6.21 -0.48
N ASP A 168 15.29 -5.55 -1.29
CA ASP A 168 15.64 -4.29 -1.92
C ASP A 168 14.40 -3.46 -2.26
N ILE A 169 14.61 -2.26 -2.76
CA ILE A 169 13.64 -1.39 -3.42
C ILE A 169 14.38 -0.59 -4.50
N GLU A 170 13.74 -0.34 -5.64
CA GLU A 170 14.33 0.48 -6.71
C GLU A 170 14.51 1.93 -6.23
N VAL A 171 15.61 2.60 -6.63
CA VAL A 171 16.03 3.93 -6.11
C VAL A 171 14.94 4.98 -6.24
N SER A 172 14.22 5.08 -7.37
CA SER A 172 13.15 6.07 -7.51
C SER A 172 11.96 5.75 -6.60
N GLN A 173 11.64 4.48 -6.39
CA GLN A 173 10.60 4.06 -5.45
C GLN A 173 11.03 4.34 -4.01
N PHE A 174 12.31 4.12 -3.69
CA PHE A 174 12.88 4.49 -2.40
C PHE A 174 12.80 5.99 -2.15
N ALA A 175 13.08 6.83 -3.15
CA ALA A 175 12.93 8.28 -3.03
C ALA A 175 11.47 8.70 -2.78
N ILE A 176 10.51 8.08 -3.48
CA ILE A 176 9.07 8.27 -3.21
C ILE A 176 8.74 7.89 -1.76
N MET A 177 9.23 6.73 -1.29
CA MET A 177 8.97 6.26 0.07
C MET A 177 9.69 7.12 1.11
N TRP A 178 10.91 7.56 0.84
CA TRP A 178 11.64 8.49 1.70
C TRP A 178 10.84 9.76 1.97
N ARG A 179 10.36 10.38 0.90
CA ARG A 179 9.54 11.57 1.02
C ARG A 179 8.23 11.30 1.76
N SER A 180 7.51 10.27 1.33
CA SER A 180 6.16 10.01 1.81
C SER A 180 6.10 9.53 3.25
N LEU A 181 7.11 8.78 3.73
CA LEU A 181 7.15 8.23 5.07
C LEU A 181 7.93 9.14 6.03
N PHE A 182 9.17 9.52 5.65
CA PHE A 182 10.07 10.20 6.57
C PHE A 182 9.89 11.73 6.56
N LYS A 183 9.64 12.34 5.38
CA LYS A 183 9.55 13.80 5.25
C LYS A 183 8.13 14.34 5.47
N GLU A 184 7.13 13.64 4.95
CA GLU A 184 5.72 14.09 4.97
C GLU A 184 4.91 13.38 6.07
N GLY A 185 5.06 12.06 6.26
CA GLY A 185 4.51 11.32 7.37
C GLY A 185 3.11 10.72 7.12
N PHE A 186 2.38 10.44 8.21
CA PHE A 186 1.18 9.62 8.22
C PHE A 186 -0.05 10.34 8.72
N ALA A 187 -1.18 10.06 8.07
CA ALA A 187 -2.49 10.37 8.58
C ALA A 187 -3.49 9.25 8.22
N ARG A 188 -4.65 9.28 8.82
CA ARG A 188 -5.75 8.38 8.50
C ARG A 188 -7.05 9.17 8.42
N PRO A 189 -7.90 9.00 7.38
CA PRO A 189 -9.26 9.51 7.43
C PRO A 189 -10.00 8.90 8.62
N PHE A 190 -10.84 9.65 9.31
CA PHE A 190 -11.55 9.16 10.49
C PHE A 190 -12.28 7.82 10.23
N ILE A 191 -13.06 7.74 9.16
CA ILE A 191 -13.76 6.50 8.78
C ILE A 191 -12.92 5.54 7.94
N GLY A 192 -11.60 5.76 7.84
CA GLY A 192 -10.67 4.92 7.07
C GLY A 192 -10.73 5.14 5.57
N VAL A 193 -10.28 4.14 4.82
CA VAL A 193 -10.18 4.21 3.35
C VAL A 193 -11.52 4.48 2.65
N ARG A 194 -12.61 4.16 3.29
CA ARG A 194 -13.99 4.41 2.79
C ARG A 194 -14.22 5.87 2.46
N GLN A 195 -13.60 6.80 3.20
CA GLN A 195 -13.70 8.23 2.91
C GLN A 195 -13.13 8.56 1.53
N VAL A 196 -11.93 8.05 1.24
CA VAL A 196 -11.27 8.29 -0.05
C VAL A 196 -12.09 7.66 -1.19
N ILE A 197 -12.55 6.41 -1.00
CA ILE A 197 -13.39 5.72 -2.00
C ILE A 197 -14.67 6.50 -2.26
N ARG A 198 -15.36 6.94 -1.20
CA ARG A 198 -16.60 7.71 -1.31
C ARG A 198 -16.39 8.96 -2.14
N LEU A 199 -15.38 9.76 -1.83
CA LEU A 199 -15.07 10.99 -2.57
C LEU A 199 -14.80 10.74 -4.04
N LEU A 200 -14.03 9.71 -4.37
CA LEU A 200 -13.77 9.36 -5.76
C LEU A 200 -15.05 8.90 -6.49
N LEU A 201 -15.90 8.12 -5.82
CA LEU A 201 -17.17 7.67 -6.38
C LEU A 201 -18.16 8.84 -6.58
N ASP A 202 -18.17 9.81 -5.68
CA ASP A 202 -18.98 11.02 -5.81
C ASP A 202 -18.51 11.85 -7.01
N ARG A 203 -17.20 12.05 -7.20
CA ARG A 203 -16.64 12.71 -8.39
C ARG A 203 -16.93 11.93 -9.68
N CYS A 204 -16.87 10.59 -9.67
CA CYS A 204 -17.30 9.78 -10.81
C CYS A 204 -18.77 10.05 -11.18
N ARG A 205 -19.65 10.16 -10.18
CA ARG A 205 -21.07 10.43 -10.39
C ARG A 205 -21.30 11.84 -10.93
N GLU A 206 -20.65 12.85 -10.35
CA GLU A 206 -20.71 14.25 -10.80
C GLU A 206 -20.30 14.42 -12.26
N HIS A 207 -19.31 13.64 -12.71
CA HIS A 207 -18.78 13.67 -14.07
C HIS A 207 -19.34 12.57 -14.98
N GLN A 208 -20.45 11.91 -14.60
CA GLN A 208 -21.20 10.96 -15.42
C GLN A 208 -20.36 9.77 -15.93
N VAL A 209 -19.41 9.29 -15.13
CA VAL A 209 -18.67 8.06 -15.45
C VAL A 209 -19.62 6.87 -15.45
N ASP A 210 -19.70 6.11 -16.56
CA ASP A 210 -20.38 4.80 -16.58
C ASP A 210 -19.56 3.80 -15.77
N ARG A 211 -20.12 3.37 -14.64
CA ARG A 211 -19.44 2.46 -13.71
C ARG A 211 -20.22 1.17 -13.57
N ARG A 212 -19.56 0.05 -13.88
CA ARG A 212 -20.11 -1.30 -13.74
C ARG A 212 -19.33 -2.11 -12.72
N MET A 213 -20.00 -2.48 -11.66
CA MET A 213 -19.48 -3.35 -10.58
C MET A 213 -19.88 -4.79 -10.86
N LYS A 214 -19.13 -5.77 -10.28
CA LYS A 214 -19.28 -7.21 -10.57
C LYS A 214 -19.21 -7.50 -12.07
N CYS A 215 -18.39 -6.75 -12.76
CA CYS A 215 -18.23 -6.75 -14.20
C CYS A 215 -16.74 -6.79 -14.52
N GLY A 216 -16.18 -7.98 -14.58
CA GLY A 216 -14.78 -8.20 -14.91
C GLY A 216 -14.53 -8.23 -16.40
N VAL A 217 -13.28 -7.99 -16.79
CA VAL A 217 -12.79 -8.21 -18.15
C VAL A 217 -12.27 -9.63 -18.25
N LYS A 218 -12.87 -10.42 -19.12
CA LYS A 218 -12.45 -11.80 -19.42
C LYS A 218 -11.31 -11.84 -20.44
N GLN A 219 -11.36 -10.94 -21.43
CA GLN A 219 -10.34 -10.89 -22.48
C GLN A 219 -10.22 -9.48 -23.07
N ILE A 220 -8.98 -9.10 -23.41
CA ILE A 220 -8.64 -7.93 -24.21
C ILE A 220 -8.36 -8.42 -25.64
N VAL A 221 -9.23 -8.08 -26.59
CA VAL A 221 -9.09 -8.49 -27.99
C VAL A 221 -8.05 -7.61 -28.67
N VAL A 222 -6.98 -8.24 -29.15
CA VAL A 222 -5.87 -7.56 -29.82
C VAL A 222 -5.88 -7.87 -31.31
N ARG A 223 -5.70 -6.85 -32.13
CA ARG A 223 -5.46 -6.97 -33.59
C ARG A 223 -4.27 -6.09 -33.94
N ASN A 224 -3.25 -6.70 -34.50
CA ASN A 224 -1.96 -6.04 -34.74
C ASN A 224 -1.39 -5.41 -33.46
N THR A 225 -1.13 -4.11 -33.45
CA THR A 225 -0.53 -3.35 -32.31
C THR A 225 -1.59 -2.67 -31.44
N ARG A 226 -2.90 -3.03 -31.56
CA ARG A 226 -3.98 -2.34 -30.85
C ARG A 226 -4.93 -3.28 -30.14
N ALA A 227 -5.34 -2.89 -28.96
CA ALA A 227 -6.50 -3.47 -28.27
C ALA A 227 -7.78 -2.86 -28.89
N VAL A 228 -8.62 -3.69 -29.51
CA VAL A 228 -9.79 -3.23 -30.26
C VAL A 228 -11.12 -3.40 -29.53
N ALA A 229 -11.17 -4.35 -28.57
CA ALA A 229 -12.37 -4.61 -27.80
C ALA A 229 -12.02 -5.28 -26.44
N LEU A 230 -12.95 -5.23 -25.50
CA LEU A 230 -12.97 -6.00 -24.27
C LEU A 230 -14.13 -6.99 -24.33
N ILE A 231 -13.88 -8.25 -23.98
CA ILE A 231 -14.92 -9.23 -23.69
C ILE A 231 -15.10 -9.25 -22.17
N LEU A 232 -16.29 -8.98 -21.69
CA LEU A 232 -16.64 -8.98 -20.28
C LEU A 232 -16.96 -10.40 -19.78
N ASP A 233 -17.06 -10.58 -18.45
CA ASP A 233 -17.35 -11.89 -17.84
C ASP A 233 -18.71 -12.48 -18.29
N ASP A 234 -19.67 -11.63 -18.66
CA ASP A 234 -21.00 -12.00 -19.18
C ASP A 234 -21.03 -12.24 -20.70
N GLY A 235 -19.88 -12.11 -21.37
CA GLY A 235 -19.75 -12.26 -22.82
C GLY A 235 -20.04 -10.98 -23.62
N THR A 236 -20.42 -9.89 -22.98
CA THR A 236 -20.62 -8.59 -23.66
C THR A 236 -19.32 -8.11 -24.28
N GLU A 237 -19.35 -7.69 -25.54
CA GLU A 237 -18.23 -7.03 -26.20
C GLU A 237 -18.38 -5.51 -26.10
N VAL A 238 -17.27 -4.85 -25.70
CA VAL A 238 -17.17 -3.40 -25.59
C VAL A 238 -15.98 -2.91 -26.40
N THR A 239 -16.22 -2.03 -27.36
CA THR A 239 -15.17 -1.37 -28.15
C THR A 239 -14.71 -0.09 -27.43
N THR A 240 -13.42 0.24 -27.55
CA THR A 240 -12.83 1.43 -26.94
C THR A 240 -11.58 1.88 -27.69
N ASP A 241 -11.29 3.18 -27.62
CA ASP A 241 -10.11 3.77 -28.23
C ASP A 241 -8.86 3.58 -27.36
N LYS A 242 -9.02 3.64 -26.03
CA LYS A 242 -7.92 3.56 -25.04
C LYS A 242 -8.34 2.74 -23.83
N ILE A 243 -7.38 1.99 -23.27
CA ILE A 243 -7.57 1.17 -22.08
C ILE A 243 -6.53 1.56 -21.04
N TYR A 244 -6.98 1.84 -19.81
CA TYR A 244 -6.14 2.09 -18.64
C TYR A 244 -6.35 0.94 -17.66
N SER A 245 -5.40 0.01 -17.58
CA SER A 245 -5.53 -1.17 -16.73
C SER A 245 -4.88 -0.98 -15.37
N SER A 246 -5.66 -1.16 -14.32
CA SER A 246 -5.19 -1.20 -12.93
C SER A 246 -5.19 -2.63 -12.35
N ALA A 247 -5.32 -3.64 -13.19
CA ALA A 247 -5.37 -5.04 -12.77
C ALA A 247 -4.00 -5.61 -12.40
N GLY A 248 -2.91 -4.89 -12.70
CA GLY A 248 -1.53 -5.35 -12.65
C GLY A 248 -0.98 -5.57 -14.07
N ALA A 249 0.33 -5.37 -14.25
CA ALA A 249 0.96 -5.49 -15.57
C ALA A 249 0.88 -6.92 -16.09
N VAL A 250 1.21 -7.89 -15.24
CA VAL A 250 1.21 -9.31 -15.58
C VAL A 250 -0.21 -9.84 -15.77
N GLU A 251 -1.13 -9.46 -14.90
CA GLU A 251 -2.55 -9.81 -15.00
C GLU A 251 -3.17 -9.24 -16.26
N THR A 252 -2.83 -8.00 -16.62
CA THR A 252 -3.29 -7.36 -17.86
C THR A 252 -2.78 -8.10 -19.10
N GLN A 253 -1.50 -8.49 -19.11
CA GLN A 253 -0.91 -9.26 -20.19
C GLN A 253 -1.63 -10.60 -20.39
N ARG A 254 -1.98 -11.29 -19.30
CA ARG A 254 -2.71 -12.57 -19.35
C ARG A 254 -4.15 -12.46 -19.88
N LEU A 255 -4.75 -11.29 -19.83
CA LEU A 255 -6.07 -11.06 -20.41
C LEU A 255 -6.04 -10.86 -21.92
N ARG A 256 -4.89 -10.62 -22.54
CA ARG A 256 -4.77 -10.35 -23.99
C ARG A 256 -5.00 -11.63 -24.82
N SER A 257 -5.67 -11.45 -25.94
CA SER A 257 -5.95 -12.55 -26.88
C SER A 257 -4.74 -13.04 -27.68
N ASP A 258 -3.69 -12.20 -27.77
CA ASP A 258 -2.46 -12.45 -28.54
C ASP A 258 -1.28 -12.91 -27.68
N CYS A 259 -1.43 -12.93 -26.37
CA CYS A 259 -0.35 -13.33 -25.48
C CYS A 259 -0.32 -14.83 -25.21
N SER A 260 0.89 -15.38 -25.24
CA SER A 260 1.15 -16.65 -24.59
C SER A 260 0.83 -16.55 -23.10
N PRO A 261 0.23 -17.57 -22.47
CA PRO A 261 0.03 -17.61 -21.03
C PRO A 261 1.35 -17.56 -20.22
N GLN A 262 2.49 -17.74 -20.87
CA GLN A 262 3.81 -17.71 -20.26
C GLN A 262 4.31 -16.26 -20.13
N VAL A 263 4.12 -15.68 -18.97
CA VAL A 263 4.79 -14.44 -18.56
C VAL A 263 6.17 -14.76 -17.99
N ALA A 264 7.14 -13.88 -18.18
CA ALA A 264 8.45 -14.04 -17.60
C ALA A 264 8.34 -14.13 -16.05
N GLN A 265 8.93 -15.16 -15.47
CA GLN A 265 8.87 -15.40 -14.01
C GLN A 265 9.45 -14.22 -13.22
N SER A 266 10.40 -13.47 -13.80
CA SER A 266 10.99 -12.27 -13.22
C SER A 266 10.02 -11.09 -13.11
N GLU A 267 8.91 -11.08 -13.85
CA GLU A 267 7.89 -10.03 -13.79
C GLU A 267 6.80 -10.33 -12.77
N ILE A 268 6.72 -11.58 -12.27
CA ILE A 268 5.69 -11.97 -11.31
C ILE A 268 6.11 -11.61 -9.90
N GLY A 269 5.32 -10.80 -9.21
CA GLY A 269 5.55 -10.48 -7.80
C GLY A 269 5.47 -11.70 -6.90
N ARG A 270 6.34 -11.76 -5.88
CA ARG A 270 6.44 -12.89 -4.95
C ARG A 270 6.09 -12.54 -3.51
N LEU A 271 6.05 -11.26 -3.17
CA LEU A 271 5.90 -10.80 -1.80
C LEU A 271 4.42 -10.70 -1.44
N GLY A 272 3.97 -11.65 -0.65
CA GLY A 272 2.66 -11.68 -0.02
C GLY A 272 2.75 -11.38 1.46
N TYR A 273 1.66 -10.92 2.05
CA TYR A 273 1.56 -10.67 3.48
C TYR A 273 0.44 -11.50 4.11
N LEU A 274 0.67 -11.85 5.37
CA LEU A 274 -0.40 -12.18 6.29
C LEU A 274 -0.67 -10.96 7.16
N GLU A 275 -1.93 -10.61 7.32
CA GLU A 275 -2.35 -9.58 8.26
C GLU A 275 -3.36 -10.14 9.24
N THR A 276 -3.12 -9.94 10.52
CA THR A 276 -4.08 -10.21 11.59
C THR A 276 -4.75 -8.93 12.04
N ILE A 277 -6.02 -9.02 12.36
CA ILE A 277 -6.83 -7.92 12.88
C ILE A 277 -7.50 -8.40 14.16
N SER A 278 -7.27 -7.69 15.25
CA SER A 278 -7.92 -7.92 16.54
C SER A 278 -8.68 -6.66 16.97
N THR A 279 -9.91 -6.83 17.44
CA THR A 279 -10.69 -5.73 18.01
C THR A 279 -10.98 -5.99 19.48
N TYR A 280 -11.06 -4.92 20.26
CA TYR A 280 -11.16 -4.96 21.72
C TYR A 280 -12.27 -4.06 22.22
N LYS A 281 -12.84 -4.39 23.39
CA LYS A 281 -13.75 -3.51 24.13
C LYS A 281 -13.05 -2.17 24.41
N PRO A 282 -13.69 -1.03 24.14
CA PRO A 282 -13.03 0.29 24.23
C PRO A 282 -12.51 0.60 25.65
N ASP A 283 -13.30 0.27 26.69
CA ASP A 283 -12.93 0.53 28.11
C ASP A 283 -11.71 -0.29 28.53
N ASP A 284 -11.59 -1.52 28.06
CA ASP A 284 -10.45 -2.38 28.37
C ASP A 284 -9.22 -1.98 27.53
N PHE A 285 -9.42 -1.64 26.27
CA PHE A 285 -8.34 -1.18 25.38
C PHE A 285 -7.67 0.10 25.89
N SER A 286 -8.42 1.03 26.45
CA SER A 286 -7.87 2.26 27.05
C SER A 286 -6.86 1.99 28.15
N LYS A 287 -7.01 0.88 28.89
CA LYS A 287 -6.11 0.44 29.98
C LYS A 287 -4.78 -0.10 29.46
N PHE A 288 -4.69 -0.53 28.19
CA PHE A 288 -3.46 -1.05 27.60
C PHE A 288 -2.37 0.03 27.51
N SER A 289 -2.78 1.29 27.40
CA SER A 289 -1.86 2.44 27.36
C SER A 289 -0.83 2.35 26.23
N TRP A 290 -1.16 1.67 25.14
CA TRP A 290 -0.37 1.65 23.92
C TRP A 290 -0.44 3.03 23.27
N ARG A 291 0.71 3.60 22.93
CA ARG A 291 0.82 4.98 22.44
C ARG A 291 1.24 5.07 20.98
N GLU A 292 1.88 4.04 20.48
CA GLU A 292 2.41 3.99 19.12
C GLU A 292 1.28 3.83 18.11
N THR A 293 1.35 4.60 17.02
CA THR A 293 0.43 4.47 15.89
C THR A 293 0.83 3.31 15.01
N ILE A 294 2.12 3.28 14.61
CA ILE A 294 2.71 2.21 13.81
C ILE A 294 4.09 1.88 14.38
N ILE A 295 4.39 0.58 14.46
CA ILE A 295 5.73 0.10 14.75
C ILE A 295 6.19 -0.76 13.59
N PHE A 296 7.29 -0.39 12.95
CA PHE A 296 8.05 -1.25 12.07
C PHE A 296 9.10 -1.96 12.92
N PHE A 297 9.09 -3.29 12.93
CA PHE A 297 10.00 -4.06 13.79
C PHE A 297 10.77 -5.11 13.00
N CYS A 298 11.99 -5.39 13.47
CA CYS A 298 12.79 -6.53 13.03
C CYS A 298 13.56 -7.07 14.23
N ASP A 299 13.31 -8.34 14.57
CA ASP A 299 13.92 -9.06 15.71
C ASP A 299 15.19 -9.82 15.31
N GLU A 300 15.66 -9.66 14.08
CA GLU A 300 16.92 -10.23 13.60
C GLU A 300 18.05 -9.20 13.57
N GLU A 301 19.29 -9.66 13.52
CA GLU A 301 20.48 -8.80 13.39
C GLU A 301 20.53 -8.08 12.03
N ARG A 302 19.94 -8.68 11.00
CA ARG A 302 19.86 -8.13 9.65
C ARG A 302 18.43 -8.19 9.14
N PHE A 303 18.00 -7.13 8.49
CA PHE A 303 16.69 -7.09 7.86
C PHE A 303 16.66 -7.94 6.60
N ASN A 304 15.80 -8.95 6.62
CA ASN A 304 15.58 -9.88 5.53
C ASN A 304 14.14 -9.73 5.01
N TYR A 305 13.98 -9.19 3.82
CA TYR A 305 12.69 -8.90 3.20
C TYR A 305 12.50 -9.79 1.97
N GLN A 306 12.09 -11.03 2.18
CA GLN A 306 11.85 -12.00 1.10
C GLN A 306 10.70 -12.94 1.45
N SER A 307 10.16 -13.61 0.42
CA SER A 307 9.13 -14.63 0.66
C SER A 307 9.68 -15.73 1.58
N PRO A 308 9.07 -15.97 2.76
CA PRO A 308 9.58 -16.94 3.71
C PRO A 308 9.45 -18.36 3.18
N LYS A 309 10.31 -19.29 3.67
CA LYS A 309 10.20 -20.71 3.37
C LYS A 309 9.04 -21.38 4.13
N SER A 310 8.65 -20.81 5.27
CA SER A 310 7.49 -21.22 6.07
C SER A 310 6.25 -20.43 5.67
N LEU A 311 5.09 -20.72 6.27
CA LEU A 311 3.84 -19.99 6.02
C LEU A 311 3.96 -18.49 6.26
N VAL A 312 4.66 -18.08 7.32
CA VAL A 312 4.83 -16.67 7.72
C VAL A 312 6.23 -16.47 8.31
N ASP A 313 6.80 -15.28 8.13
CA ASP A 313 7.98 -14.81 8.87
C ASP A 313 7.54 -13.88 9.99
N PRO A 314 7.58 -14.30 11.27
CA PRO A 314 7.18 -13.45 12.40
C PRO A 314 8.29 -12.52 12.90
N LYS A 315 9.49 -12.57 12.33
CA LYS A 315 10.68 -11.87 12.84
C LYS A 315 10.78 -10.42 12.40
N SER A 316 10.02 -10.05 11.38
CA SER A 316 9.89 -8.66 10.95
C SER A 316 8.46 -8.35 10.51
N GLY A 317 8.05 -7.10 10.67
CA GLY A 317 6.68 -6.75 10.34
C GLY A 317 6.27 -5.33 10.71
N VAL A 318 4.96 -5.14 10.66
CA VAL A 318 4.32 -3.87 10.98
C VAL A 318 3.20 -4.10 11.98
N ILE A 319 3.23 -3.37 13.09
CA ILE A 319 2.15 -3.30 14.06
C ILE A 319 1.45 -1.96 13.86
N CYS A 320 0.12 -1.96 13.73
CA CYS A 320 -0.66 -0.74 13.57
C CYS A 320 -1.80 -0.69 14.60
N ILE A 321 -1.91 0.46 15.27
CA ILE A 321 -2.96 0.75 16.25
C ILE A 321 -3.76 1.95 15.75
N PRO A 322 -4.86 1.70 15.00
CA PRO A 322 -5.67 2.76 14.41
C PRO A 322 -6.24 3.77 15.43
N ASN A 323 -6.35 3.41 16.70
CA ASN A 323 -6.82 4.31 17.76
C ASN A 323 -5.86 5.47 18.05
N ASN A 324 -4.58 5.33 17.67
CA ASN A 324 -3.52 6.29 17.98
C ASN A 324 -3.29 7.29 16.82
N TYR A 325 -4.39 7.77 16.24
CA TYR A 325 -4.41 8.96 15.39
C TYR A 325 -5.12 10.11 16.14
N SER A 326 -4.76 11.33 15.82
CA SER A 326 -5.38 12.53 16.42
C SER A 326 -6.73 12.83 15.77
N TYR A 327 -7.78 12.23 16.28
CA TYR A 327 -9.14 12.36 15.75
C TYR A 327 -9.85 13.69 16.12
N GLY A 328 -9.19 14.55 16.89
CA GLY A 328 -9.78 15.78 17.43
C GLY A 328 -10.63 15.54 18.70
N SER A 329 -11.04 16.61 19.31
CA SER A 329 -11.81 16.54 20.58
C SER A 329 -13.19 15.91 20.36
N GLY A 330 -13.53 14.97 21.26
CA GLY A 330 -14.84 14.29 21.26
C GLY A 330 -15.02 13.20 20.21
N ARG A 331 -13.97 12.83 19.45
CA ARG A 331 -14.03 11.73 18.48
C ARG A 331 -13.06 10.60 18.88
N SER A 332 -13.55 9.37 18.85
CA SER A 332 -12.77 8.15 19.04
C SER A 332 -13.32 7.04 18.19
N LEU A 333 -12.57 5.99 17.98
CA LEU A 333 -13.09 4.76 17.38
C LEU A 333 -13.94 4.01 18.42
N ASP A 334 -14.99 3.35 17.95
CA ASP A 334 -15.95 2.61 18.81
C ASP A 334 -15.35 1.37 19.47
N GLU A 335 -14.21 0.88 18.98
CA GLU A 335 -13.48 -0.29 19.49
C GLU A 335 -11.96 0.00 19.50
N GLY A 336 -11.23 -0.76 20.32
CA GLY A 336 -9.78 -0.86 20.21
C GLY A 336 -9.40 -1.71 19.00
N TRP A 337 -8.30 -1.38 18.32
CA TRP A 337 -7.81 -2.09 17.13
C TRP A 337 -6.32 -2.38 17.24
N LEU A 338 -5.96 -3.61 16.92
CA LEU A 338 -4.58 -4.02 16.71
C LEU A 338 -4.50 -4.76 15.37
N ARG A 339 -3.59 -4.33 14.51
CA ARG A 339 -3.29 -4.98 13.22
C ARG A 339 -1.82 -5.35 13.19
N VAL A 340 -1.51 -6.55 12.74
CA VAL A 340 -0.12 -7.02 12.63
C VAL A 340 0.07 -7.63 11.25
N THR A 341 1.03 -7.11 10.52
CA THR A 341 1.36 -7.56 9.16
C THR A 341 2.77 -8.15 9.14
N ALA A 342 2.92 -9.31 8.54
CA ALA A 342 4.19 -10.00 8.34
C ALA A 342 4.27 -10.63 6.94
N LEU A 343 5.49 -10.89 6.47
CA LEU A 343 5.71 -11.59 5.20
C LEU A 343 5.13 -13.01 5.24
N ALA A 344 4.51 -13.45 4.15
CA ALA A 344 3.86 -14.76 4.07
C ALA A 344 4.08 -15.42 2.70
N ASN A 345 4.25 -16.73 2.70
CA ASN A 345 4.46 -17.53 1.51
C ASN A 345 3.13 -17.94 0.86
N HIS A 346 2.86 -17.41 -0.33
CA HIS A 346 1.64 -17.71 -1.08
C HIS A 346 1.47 -19.20 -1.36
N ASP A 347 2.53 -19.87 -1.80
CA ASP A 347 2.44 -21.27 -2.25
C ASP A 347 2.17 -22.21 -1.09
N GLU A 348 2.82 -21.99 0.06
CA GLU A 348 2.56 -22.74 1.26
C GLU A 348 1.12 -22.54 1.76
N TRP A 349 0.59 -21.33 1.74
CA TRP A 349 -0.81 -21.05 2.08
C TRP A 349 -1.80 -21.68 1.11
N CYS A 350 -1.47 -21.75 -0.19
CA CYS A 350 -2.34 -22.36 -1.20
C CYS A 350 -2.33 -23.90 -1.19
N ARG A 351 -1.27 -24.53 -0.67
CA ARG A 351 -1.18 -25.98 -0.55
C ARG A 351 -2.00 -26.57 0.61
N LEU A 352 -2.34 -25.73 1.60
CA LEU A 352 -3.09 -26.19 2.76
C LEU A 352 -4.50 -26.67 2.37
N PRO A 353 -4.92 -27.86 2.84
CA PRO A 353 -6.33 -28.28 2.82
C PRO A 353 -7.20 -27.27 3.60
N GLU A 354 -8.50 -27.18 3.29
CA GLU A 354 -9.37 -26.16 3.89
C GLU A 354 -9.45 -26.29 5.43
N SER A 355 -9.43 -27.51 5.97
CA SER A 355 -9.41 -27.75 7.42
C SER A 355 -8.15 -27.15 8.07
N GLU A 356 -6.99 -27.48 7.53
CA GLU A 356 -5.71 -26.99 8.04
C GLU A 356 -5.55 -25.47 7.82
N TYR A 357 -6.10 -24.95 6.72
CA TYR A 357 -6.08 -23.51 6.44
C TYR A 357 -6.74 -22.68 7.56
N LEU A 358 -7.88 -23.11 8.07
CA LEU A 358 -8.57 -22.42 9.16
C LEU A 358 -7.79 -22.51 10.48
N ASP A 359 -7.23 -23.68 10.78
CA ASP A 359 -6.41 -23.89 11.96
C ASP A 359 -5.13 -23.04 11.93
N GLN A 360 -4.47 -22.98 10.77
CA GLN A 360 -3.29 -22.15 10.60
C GLN A 360 -3.59 -20.64 10.69
N LYS A 361 -4.75 -20.18 10.21
CA LYS A 361 -5.18 -18.80 10.43
C LYS A 361 -5.27 -18.46 11.93
N THR A 362 -5.87 -19.34 12.71
CA THR A 362 -6.00 -19.16 14.17
C THR A 362 -4.64 -19.20 14.87
N ASN A 363 -3.80 -20.16 14.48
CA ASN A 363 -2.46 -20.30 15.03
C ASN A 363 -1.60 -19.04 14.78
N TRP A 364 -1.57 -18.55 13.54
CA TRP A 364 -0.79 -17.36 13.18
C TRP A 364 -1.37 -16.07 13.76
N LEU A 365 -2.68 -15.96 13.93
CA LEU A 365 -3.29 -14.87 14.69
C LEU A 365 -2.70 -14.78 16.10
N ASN A 366 -2.68 -15.92 16.81
CA ASN A 366 -2.16 -15.98 18.18
C ASN A 366 -0.66 -15.70 18.25
N GLN A 367 0.12 -16.24 17.28
CA GLN A 367 1.55 -15.99 17.22
C GLN A 367 1.88 -14.52 16.96
N LEU A 368 1.27 -13.90 15.94
CA LEU A 368 1.54 -12.50 15.61
C LEU A 368 1.03 -11.53 16.68
N ASN A 369 -0.08 -11.81 17.34
CA ASN A 369 -0.52 -11.03 18.50
C ASN A 369 0.49 -11.12 19.65
N ARG A 370 1.12 -12.27 19.88
CA ARG A 370 2.19 -12.43 20.87
C ARG A 370 3.43 -11.62 20.48
N VAL A 371 3.86 -11.71 19.21
CA VAL A 371 4.98 -10.91 18.69
C VAL A 371 4.70 -9.42 18.88
N ALA A 372 3.52 -8.94 18.50
CA ALA A 372 3.17 -7.53 18.66
C ALA A 372 3.27 -7.06 20.12
N ARG A 373 2.83 -7.88 21.07
CA ARG A 373 2.90 -7.53 22.51
C ARG A 373 4.31 -7.40 23.05
N ASN A 374 5.30 -8.07 22.43
CA ASN A 374 6.71 -7.88 22.80
C ASN A 374 7.23 -6.47 22.45
N HIS A 375 6.61 -5.81 21.48
CA HIS A 375 6.97 -4.45 21.03
C HIS A 375 6.12 -3.35 21.67
N LEU A 376 5.08 -3.71 22.40
CA LEU A 376 4.11 -2.81 23.02
C LEU A 376 4.28 -2.81 24.55
N LYS A 377 3.67 -1.83 25.22
CA LYS A 377 3.65 -1.82 26.67
C LYS A 377 3.04 -3.12 27.20
N PRO A 378 3.72 -3.83 28.12
CA PRO A 378 3.28 -5.13 28.62
C PRO A 378 1.89 -5.08 29.26
N ILE A 379 1.07 -6.09 28.96
CA ILE A 379 -0.22 -6.35 29.62
C ILE A 379 -0.33 -7.85 29.86
N ALA A 380 -1.03 -8.23 30.94
CA ALA A 380 -1.26 -9.65 31.24
C ALA A 380 -2.12 -10.31 30.16
N ASP A 381 -1.82 -11.56 29.80
CA ASP A 381 -2.55 -12.33 28.78
C ASP A 381 -4.03 -12.41 29.07
N ALA A 382 -4.41 -12.68 30.33
CA ALA A 382 -5.81 -12.76 30.72
C ALA A 382 -6.59 -11.44 30.52
N VAL A 383 -5.91 -10.28 30.68
CA VAL A 383 -6.51 -8.96 30.42
C VAL A 383 -6.67 -8.73 28.92
N HIS A 384 -5.65 -9.07 28.14
CA HIS A 384 -5.69 -8.98 26.69
C HIS A 384 -6.83 -9.83 26.10
N ASP A 385 -6.88 -11.12 26.48
CA ASP A 385 -7.83 -12.09 25.92
C ASP A 385 -9.28 -11.78 26.38
N GLY A 386 -9.45 -11.32 27.62
CA GLY A 386 -10.76 -10.90 28.16
C GLY A 386 -11.35 -9.65 27.49
N ALA A 387 -10.48 -8.80 26.93
CA ALA A 387 -10.88 -7.60 26.21
C ALA A 387 -11.24 -7.86 24.73
N LEU A 388 -10.81 -8.99 24.14
CA LEU A 388 -10.97 -9.31 22.72
C LEU A 388 -12.45 -9.44 22.34
N THR A 389 -12.88 -8.79 21.27
CA THR A 389 -14.27 -8.82 20.77
C THR A 389 -14.41 -9.54 19.44
N SER A 390 -13.41 -9.43 18.56
CA SER A 390 -13.42 -10.10 17.26
C SER A 390 -12.01 -10.20 16.68
N THR A 391 -11.84 -11.15 15.79
CA THR A 391 -10.59 -11.34 15.07
C THR A 391 -10.84 -11.64 13.60
N ASP A 392 -9.90 -11.26 12.73
CA ASP A 392 -9.86 -11.71 11.35
C ASP A 392 -8.41 -11.85 10.86
N VAL A 393 -8.21 -12.61 9.79
CA VAL A 393 -6.88 -12.87 9.22
C VAL A 393 -6.95 -12.86 7.70
N PHE A 394 -6.16 -12.00 7.08
CA PHE A 394 -5.86 -12.00 5.66
C PHE A 394 -4.63 -12.84 5.37
N THR A 395 -4.66 -13.61 4.30
CA THR A 395 -3.53 -14.41 3.82
C THR A 395 -3.27 -14.11 2.35
N PRO A 396 -2.13 -14.49 1.78
CA PRO A 396 -1.89 -14.36 0.33
C PRO A 396 -2.96 -15.08 -0.52
N ARG A 397 -3.52 -16.19 -0.01
CA ARG A 397 -4.66 -16.89 -0.65
C ARG A 397 -5.91 -16.01 -0.71
N THR A 398 -6.18 -15.25 0.35
CA THR A 398 -7.28 -14.26 0.39
C THR A 398 -7.05 -13.14 -0.62
N VAL A 399 -5.84 -12.58 -0.65
CA VAL A 399 -5.47 -11.52 -1.60
C VAL A 399 -5.70 -12.00 -3.04
N ARG A 400 -5.13 -13.16 -3.42
CA ARG A 400 -5.32 -13.72 -4.76
C ARG A 400 -6.79 -13.93 -5.12
N LYS A 401 -7.59 -14.46 -4.18
CA LYS A 401 -9.02 -14.72 -4.40
C LYS A 401 -9.81 -13.46 -4.76
N TYR A 402 -9.55 -12.36 -4.07
CA TYR A 402 -10.36 -11.14 -4.20
C TYR A 402 -9.79 -10.10 -5.16
N THR A 403 -8.50 -10.10 -5.42
CA THR A 403 -7.86 -9.14 -6.33
C THR A 403 -7.45 -9.74 -7.68
N GLY A 404 -7.24 -11.05 -7.73
CA GLY A 404 -6.69 -11.73 -8.89
C GLY A 404 -5.17 -11.62 -9.02
N HIS A 405 -4.49 -10.88 -8.13
CA HIS A 405 -3.03 -10.75 -8.16
C HIS A 405 -2.34 -12.10 -8.03
N LEU A 406 -1.45 -12.38 -8.96
CA LEU A 406 -0.64 -13.60 -8.95
C LEU A 406 0.19 -13.65 -7.65
N ASN A 407 0.31 -14.85 -7.11
CA ASN A 407 1.01 -15.12 -5.84
C ASN A 407 0.51 -14.29 -4.65
N GLY A 408 -0.69 -13.69 -4.74
CA GLY A 408 -1.17 -12.79 -3.72
C GLY A 408 -0.25 -11.59 -3.47
N ALA A 409 0.52 -11.18 -4.51
CA ALA A 409 1.50 -10.11 -4.41
C ALA A 409 0.84 -8.76 -4.06
N ILE A 410 1.39 -8.08 -3.06
CA ILE A 410 0.81 -6.82 -2.57
C ILE A 410 1.23 -5.63 -3.45
N TYR A 411 2.49 -5.59 -3.85
CA TYR A 411 3.05 -4.48 -4.65
C TYR A 411 3.21 -4.83 -6.13
N GLY A 412 2.50 -5.88 -6.61
CA GLY A 412 2.45 -6.29 -8.01
C GLY A 412 3.80 -6.75 -8.55
N SER A 413 4.07 -6.40 -9.81
CA SER A 413 5.31 -6.74 -10.51
C SER A 413 6.53 -6.01 -9.93
N PRO A 414 7.70 -6.65 -9.79
CA PRO A 414 8.96 -5.96 -9.52
C PRO A 414 9.41 -5.06 -10.69
N VAL A 415 8.95 -5.33 -11.90
CA VAL A 415 9.24 -4.53 -13.09
C VAL A 415 8.15 -3.46 -13.27
N LYS A 416 8.50 -2.19 -13.08
CA LYS A 416 7.56 -1.07 -13.17
C LYS A 416 7.51 -0.45 -14.57
N ARG A 417 6.32 -0.06 -15.00
CA ARG A 417 6.04 0.61 -16.28
C ARG A 417 5.85 2.11 -16.04
N ARG A 418 6.94 2.83 -15.83
CA ARG A 418 6.94 4.23 -15.38
C ARG A 418 6.09 5.18 -16.24
N ASP A 419 6.15 5.02 -17.55
CA ASP A 419 5.33 5.77 -18.50
C ASP A 419 3.96 5.13 -18.77
N GLY A 420 3.66 4.01 -18.11
CA GLY A 420 2.43 3.23 -18.27
C GLY A 420 2.32 2.48 -19.60
N ARG A 421 3.26 2.63 -20.54
CA ARG A 421 3.15 2.03 -21.86
C ARG A 421 3.31 0.52 -21.83
N THR A 422 2.55 -0.13 -22.71
CA THR A 422 2.77 -1.52 -23.11
C THR A 422 3.30 -1.55 -24.56
N ASP A 423 3.46 -2.73 -25.11
CA ASP A 423 3.73 -2.92 -26.55
C ASP A 423 2.52 -2.61 -27.45
N LEU A 424 1.32 -2.40 -26.87
CA LEU A 424 0.14 -1.95 -27.58
C LEU A 424 0.00 -0.43 -27.52
N GLU A 425 -0.38 0.18 -28.64
CA GLU A 425 -0.46 1.64 -28.79
C GLU A 425 -1.46 2.31 -27.85
N ASN A 426 -2.50 1.58 -27.42
CA ASN A 426 -3.64 2.14 -26.69
C ASN A 426 -3.98 1.41 -25.38
N LEU A 427 -3.09 0.56 -24.89
CA LEU A 427 -3.20 -0.11 -23.59
C LEU A 427 -2.14 0.40 -22.64
N PHE A 428 -2.58 0.97 -21.52
CA PHE A 428 -1.70 1.60 -20.52
C PHE A 428 -1.88 0.98 -19.15
N ILE A 429 -0.78 0.78 -18.43
CA ILE A 429 -0.76 0.30 -17.05
C ILE A 429 -0.84 1.49 -16.11
N ILE A 430 -1.71 1.43 -15.12
CA ILE A 430 -1.87 2.39 -14.05
C ILE A 430 -1.83 1.70 -12.68
N GLY A 431 -1.61 2.47 -11.62
CA GLY A 431 -1.53 1.94 -10.25
C GLY A 431 -0.12 1.52 -9.87
N THR A 432 -0.02 0.52 -9.01
CA THR A 432 1.24 0.10 -8.39
C THR A 432 2.30 -0.34 -9.40
N ASP A 433 1.88 -0.99 -10.49
CA ASP A 433 2.81 -1.46 -11.54
C ASP A 433 3.27 -0.35 -12.50
N GLN A 434 2.65 0.82 -12.45
CA GLN A 434 3.21 2.01 -13.08
C GLN A 434 4.39 2.58 -12.26
N GLY A 435 4.43 2.36 -10.93
CA GLY A 435 5.60 2.65 -10.10
C GLY A 435 5.36 3.63 -8.96
N PHE A 436 4.22 4.32 -8.91
CA PHE A 436 3.84 5.10 -7.74
C PHE A 436 3.22 4.21 -6.65
N LEU A 437 3.53 4.50 -5.40
CA LEU A 437 3.28 3.64 -4.25
C LEU A 437 2.27 4.25 -3.26
N GLY A 438 1.60 3.37 -2.50
CA GLY A 438 0.59 3.76 -1.51
C GLY A 438 -0.72 4.24 -2.15
N VAL A 439 -1.67 4.66 -1.31
CA VAL A 439 -2.99 5.14 -1.76
C VAL A 439 -2.87 6.43 -2.58
N THR A 440 -2.08 7.39 -2.08
CA THR A 440 -1.81 8.66 -2.77
C THR A 440 -1.10 8.42 -4.10
N GLY A 441 -0.07 7.57 -4.12
CA GLY A 441 0.66 7.22 -5.32
C GLY A 441 -0.21 6.48 -6.36
N ALA A 442 -1.07 5.56 -5.94
CA ALA A 442 -2.00 4.89 -6.84
C ALA A 442 -2.96 5.88 -7.53
N MET A 443 -3.47 6.87 -6.80
CA MET A 443 -4.31 7.93 -7.40
C MET A 443 -3.51 8.83 -8.33
N LEU A 444 -2.30 9.23 -7.93
CA LEU A 444 -1.40 10.03 -8.80
C LEU A 444 -1.04 9.28 -10.08
N SER A 445 -0.81 7.97 -10.01
CA SER A 445 -0.59 7.13 -11.19
C SER A 445 -1.75 7.24 -12.17
N GLY A 446 -2.98 7.04 -11.69
CA GLY A 446 -4.17 7.17 -12.53
C GLY A 446 -4.28 8.55 -13.21
N ILE A 447 -4.06 9.62 -12.43
CA ILE A 447 -4.10 11.00 -12.92
C ILE A 447 -2.98 11.24 -13.95
N SER A 448 -1.74 10.84 -13.64
CA SER A 448 -0.59 11.09 -14.50
C SER A 448 -0.72 10.40 -15.85
N MET A 449 -1.16 9.15 -15.86
CA MET A 449 -1.37 8.40 -17.10
C MET A 449 -2.58 8.92 -17.88
N ALA A 450 -3.66 9.34 -17.21
CA ALA A 450 -4.77 10.02 -17.84
C ALA A 450 -4.34 11.33 -18.52
N ASN A 451 -3.53 12.14 -17.83
CA ASN A 451 -2.98 13.37 -18.41
C ASN A 451 -2.04 13.09 -19.58
N LEU A 452 -1.14 12.10 -19.45
CA LEU A 452 -0.11 11.81 -20.44
C LEU A 452 -0.67 11.20 -21.72
N HIS A 453 -1.57 10.23 -21.59
CA HIS A 453 -2.05 9.42 -22.70
C HIS A 453 -3.49 9.71 -23.13
N GLY A 454 -4.26 10.42 -22.29
CA GLY A 454 -5.66 10.73 -22.55
C GLY A 454 -5.92 12.18 -22.91
N LEU A 455 -5.16 13.12 -22.34
CA LEU A 455 -5.42 14.56 -22.43
C LEU A 455 -4.34 15.35 -23.17
N LYS A 456 -3.14 14.81 -23.36
CA LYS A 456 -2.16 15.36 -24.31
C LYS A 456 -2.49 14.85 -25.69
N GLU A 457 -2.71 15.77 -26.62
CA GLU A 457 -2.76 15.50 -28.05
C GLU A 457 -1.35 15.24 -28.59
#